data_cdf43a9ab32c71e4d3d06dcf01fab73d
#
_entry.id   cdf43a9ab32c71e4d3d06dcf01fab73d
#
_cell.length_a   1.000
_cell.length_b   1.000
_cell.length_c   1.000
_cell.angle_alpha   90.00
_cell.angle_beta   90.00
_cell.angle_gamma   90.00
#
_symmetry.space_group_name_H-M   'P 1'
#
loop_
_entity.id
_entity.type
_entity.pdbx_description
1 polymer ?
#
loop_
_entity_poly.entity_id
_entity_poly.type
_entity_poly.pdbx_seq_one_letter_code
_entity_poly.pdbx_strand_id
1 'polypeptide(L)'
;MLFTEPTFLFLFLPILLALYFIGGSREHASYANWLLLVASVIFYAKGGGAFTWLMLGSIAFNYGMAIAVDRAQGTLAAKRRLAFAVAVNLVVLGVFKYANFFADNVNTLLLALSVKPVVVPRVLLPIGISFFSFHAISYVVDVYRRDATAQKSPVHAALYLLLFPQLIAGPIIRYRDLADQLARRIVTLDDFTYGVRRFIVGLSKKVLIANVVAGPADAIFTMPLAELSAAHAWLGIICYTLQIYFDFSGYSDMAIGLGRMFGFRFPENFRWPYIASSVQAFWRRWHISLSTWFRDYLYIPLGGNRVSAARRYVNLVVVFFLCGLWHGASCNFVIWGLWHGMFLVVERVYTQSRNQLPNYPITRLPDTGVLTWPIWPNA
;
A
#
# COMPACT_ATOMS: atom_id res chain seq x y z
N MET A 1 16.62 1.14 -4.92
CA MET A 1 16.58 0.91 -6.40
C MET A 1 15.13 1.08 -6.86
N LEU A 2 14.91 1.75 -8.00
CA LEU A 2 13.57 1.87 -8.60
C LEU A 2 13.43 0.91 -9.79
N PHE A 3 12.20 0.47 -10.10
CA PHE A 3 11.96 -0.45 -11.23
C PHE A 3 12.24 0.17 -12.60
N THR A 4 12.27 1.50 -12.69
CA THR A 4 12.57 2.26 -13.92
C THR A 4 14.05 2.57 -14.08
N GLU A 5 14.89 2.28 -13.09
CA GLU A 5 16.34 2.52 -13.20
C GLU A 5 16.99 1.57 -14.22
N PRO A 6 17.91 2.06 -15.09
CA PRO A 6 18.65 1.20 -16.01
C PRO A 6 19.36 0.04 -15.30
N THR A 7 19.92 0.28 -14.12
CA THR A 7 20.57 -0.76 -13.32
C THR A 7 19.59 -1.88 -12.92
N PHE A 8 18.31 -1.54 -12.64
CA PHE A 8 17.30 -2.56 -12.36
C PHE A 8 16.93 -3.33 -13.63
N LEU A 9 16.62 -2.62 -14.71
CA LEU A 9 16.10 -3.21 -15.95
C LEU A 9 17.12 -4.06 -16.70
N PHE A 10 18.38 -3.61 -16.78
CA PHE A 10 19.40 -4.22 -17.63
C PHE A 10 20.45 -5.03 -16.89
N LEU A 11 20.50 -4.94 -15.56
CA LEU A 11 21.46 -5.70 -14.77
C LEU A 11 20.77 -6.57 -13.71
N PHE A 12 20.06 -5.96 -12.74
CA PHE A 12 19.51 -6.68 -11.61
C PHE A 12 18.45 -7.70 -12.02
N LEU A 13 17.43 -7.29 -12.76
CA LEU A 13 16.31 -8.14 -13.15
C LEU A 13 16.74 -9.28 -14.09
N PRO A 14 17.53 -9.07 -15.17
CA PRO A 14 17.98 -10.16 -16.02
C PRO A 14 18.85 -11.19 -15.29
N ILE A 15 19.79 -10.75 -14.45
CA ILE A 15 20.63 -11.65 -13.66
C ILE A 15 19.76 -12.45 -12.67
N LEU A 16 18.84 -11.79 -11.98
CA LEU A 16 17.96 -12.47 -11.03
C LEU A 16 17.06 -13.50 -11.72
N LEU A 17 16.49 -13.18 -12.90
CA LEU A 17 15.70 -14.13 -13.69
C LEU A 17 16.54 -15.31 -14.17
N ALA A 18 17.75 -15.05 -14.68
CA ALA A 18 18.66 -16.11 -15.08
C ALA A 18 18.98 -17.06 -13.94
N LEU A 19 19.39 -16.53 -12.77
CA LEU A 19 19.67 -17.35 -11.59
C LEU A 19 18.42 -18.09 -11.10
N TYR A 20 17.26 -17.46 -11.16
CA TYR A 20 16.00 -18.07 -10.72
C TYR A 20 15.63 -19.27 -11.58
N PHE A 21 15.71 -19.19 -12.91
CA PHE A 21 15.30 -20.27 -13.80
C PHE A 21 16.40 -21.32 -14.07
N ILE A 22 17.67 -20.91 -14.18
CA ILE A 22 18.80 -21.84 -14.39
C ILE A 22 19.11 -22.61 -13.10
N GLY A 23 18.97 -21.99 -11.94
CA GLY A 23 19.27 -22.60 -10.64
C GLY A 23 18.25 -23.63 -10.15
N GLY A 24 17.27 -24.06 -10.99
CA GLY A 24 16.33 -25.13 -10.63
C GLY A 24 15.24 -24.72 -9.67
N SER A 25 14.78 -23.46 -9.72
CA SER A 25 13.70 -22.94 -8.85
C SER A 25 12.37 -23.70 -8.99
N ARG A 26 12.17 -24.41 -10.10
CA ARG A 26 11.00 -25.26 -10.32
C ARG A 26 11.00 -26.50 -9.44
N GLU A 27 12.16 -27.02 -9.09
CA GLU A 27 12.34 -28.26 -8.31
C GLU A 27 12.66 -27.94 -6.84
N HIS A 28 13.26 -26.78 -6.57
CA HIS A 28 13.81 -26.43 -5.25
C HIS A 28 13.24 -25.09 -4.74
N ALA A 29 12.04 -25.13 -4.16
CA ALA A 29 11.39 -23.94 -3.58
C ALA A 29 12.27 -23.23 -2.52
N SER A 30 13.12 -23.97 -1.79
CA SER A 30 14.05 -23.40 -0.81
C SER A 30 15.10 -22.51 -1.48
N TYR A 31 15.70 -22.98 -2.58
CA TYR A 31 16.67 -22.18 -3.36
C TYR A 31 16.02 -20.89 -3.87
N ALA A 32 14.83 -21.01 -4.49
CA ALA A 32 14.09 -19.86 -5.03
C ALA A 32 13.79 -18.81 -3.95
N ASN A 33 13.42 -19.26 -2.74
CA ASN A 33 13.13 -18.35 -1.62
C ASN A 33 14.40 -17.65 -1.08
N TRP A 34 15.50 -18.39 -0.95
CA TRP A 34 16.78 -17.78 -0.56
C TRP A 34 17.27 -16.77 -1.59
N LEU A 35 17.23 -17.14 -2.87
CA LEU A 35 17.65 -16.24 -3.95
C LEU A 35 16.83 -14.93 -3.94
N LEU A 36 15.50 -15.04 -3.86
CA LEU A 36 14.63 -13.87 -3.80
C LEU A 36 14.82 -13.05 -2.52
N LEU A 37 15.09 -13.69 -1.38
CA LEU A 37 15.38 -12.98 -0.14
C LEU A 37 16.69 -12.18 -0.25
N VAL A 38 17.78 -12.80 -0.73
CA VAL A 38 19.06 -12.13 -0.93
C VAL A 38 18.91 -10.97 -1.93
N ALA A 39 18.22 -11.20 -3.04
CA ALA A 39 17.94 -10.16 -4.02
C ALA A 39 17.12 -9.00 -3.42
N SER A 40 16.15 -9.31 -2.56
CA SER A 40 15.34 -8.29 -1.88
C SER A 40 16.16 -7.47 -0.88
N VAL A 41 17.09 -8.10 -0.14
CA VAL A 41 18.03 -7.39 0.74
C VAL A 41 18.92 -6.44 -0.08
N ILE A 42 19.51 -6.91 -1.18
CA ILE A 42 20.35 -6.10 -2.07
C ILE A 42 19.53 -4.93 -2.65
N PHE A 43 18.32 -5.22 -3.13
CA PHE A 43 17.42 -4.20 -3.68
C PHE A 43 17.11 -3.10 -2.66
N TYR A 44 16.79 -3.49 -1.43
CA TYR A 44 16.50 -2.55 -0.35
C TYR A 44 17.74 -1.78 0.10
N ALA A 45 18.88 -2.46 0.31
CA ALA A 45 20.12 -1.87 0.79
C ALA A 45 20.64 -0.76 -0.12
N LYS A 46 20.48 -0.92 -1.46
CA LYS A 46 20.85 0.13 -2.44
C LYS A 46 20.11 1.44 -2.24
N GLY A 47 18.85 1.41 -1.73
CA GLY A 47 18.05 2.62 -1.49
C GLY A 47 17.91 3.00 -0.02
N GLY A 48 17.94 2.01 0.87
CA GLY A 48 17.72 2.17 2.32
C GLY A 48 18.99 2.37 3.15
N GLY A 49 20.16 2.02 2.60
CA GLY A 49 21.43 2.17 3.31
C GLY A 49 21.41 1.49 4.69
N ALA A 50 21.82 2.23 5.74
CA ALA A 50 21.86 1.74 7.12
C ALA A 50 20.49 1.31 7.69
N PHE A 51 19.38 1.81 7.14
CA PHE A 51 18.03 1.38 7.53
C PHE A 51 17.74 -0.08 7.19
N THR A 52 18.59 -0.72 6.39
CA THR A 52 18.52 -2.17 6.16
C THR A 52 18.61 -2.95 7.47
N TRP A 53 19.43 -2.52 8.41
CA TRP A 53 19.55 -3.17 9.72
C TRP A 53 18.28 -3.01 10.56
N LEU A 54 17.65 -1.84 10.52
CA LEU A 54 16.34 -1.63 11.16
C LEU A 54 15.30 -2.59 10.59
N MET A 55 15.28 -2.73 9.26
CA MET A 55 14.37 -3.63 8.55
C MET A 55 14.59 -5.09 8.96
N LEU A 56 15.84 -5.56 8.96
CA LEU A 56 16.19 -6.93 9.38
C LEU A 56 15.84 -7.17 10.85
N GLY A 57 16.12 -6.22 11.73
CA GLY A 57 15.71 -6.29 13.15
C GLY A 57 14.20 -6.38 13.33
N SER A 58 13.45 -5.59 12.57
CA SER A 58 11.98 -5.62 12.58
C SER A 58 11.43 -6.96 12.04
N ILE A 59 12.05 -7.55 11.02
CA ILE A 59 11.72 -8.90 10.52
C ILE A 59 11.89 -9.93 11.62
N ALA A 60 13.06 -9.94 12.27
CA ALA A 60 13.35 -10.87 13.36
C ALA A 60 12.37 -10.72 14.53
N PHE A 61 12.04 -9.47 14.91
CA PHE A 61 11.05 -9.16 15.93
C PHE A 61 9.67 -9.71 15.57
N ASN A 62 9.14 -9.39 14.38
CA ASN A 62 7.80 -9.80 13.99
C ASN A 62 7.70 -11.32 13.77
N TYR A 63 8.76 -11.97 13.28
CA TYR A 63 8.85 -13.42 13.21
C TYR A 63 8.76 -14.07 14.61
N GLY A 64 9.55 -13.60 15.55
CA GLY A 64 9.51 -14.08 16.94
C GLY A 64 8.17 -13.84 17.62
N MET A 65 7.57 -12.67 17.38
CA MET A 65 6.25 -12.33 17.93
C MET A 65 5.13 -13.17 17.33
N ALA A 66 5.15 -13.46 16.03
CA ALA A 66 4.17 -14.35 15.40
C ALA A 66 4.21 -15.77 16.00
N ILE A 67 5.42 -16.33 16.18
CA ILE A 67 5.59 -17.62 16.84
C ILE A 67 5.12 -17.55 18.31
N ALA A 68 5.45 -16.48 19.02
CA ALA A 68 5.03 -16.31 20.41
C ALA A 68 3.51 -16.20 20.56
N VAL A 69 2.84 -15.52 19.62
CA VAL A 69 1.38 -15.43 19.55
C VAL A 69 0.77 -16.80 19.24
N ASP A 70 1.30 -17.49 18.26
CA ASP A 70 0.83 -18.83 17.83
C ASP A 70 0.90 -19.84 18.99
N ARG A 71 2.03 -19.89 19.72
CA ARG A 71 2.20 -20.78 20.88
C ARG A 71 1.25 -20.47 22.05
N ALA A 72 0.74 -19.26 22.13
CA ALA A 72 -0.16 -18.82 23.19
C ALA A 72 -1.64 -18.75 22.77
N GLN A 73 -1.98 -19.32 21.62
CA GLN A 73 -3.33 -19.28 21.06
C GLN A 73 -4.42 -19.64 22.07
N GLY A 74 -5.52 -18.85 22.04
CA GLY A 74 -6.67 -19.04 22.93
C GLY A 74 -6.48 -18.46 24.34
N THR A 75 -5.33 -17.88 24.66
CA THR A 75 -5.04 -17.30 25.99
C THR A 75 -5.01 -15.77 25.99
N LEU A 76 -5.13 -15.16 27.18
CA LEU A 76 -4.92 -13.72 27.35
C LEU A 76 -3.49 -13.30 26.97
N ALA A 77 -2.51 -14.21 27.11
CA ALA A 77 -1.13 -13.97 26.73
C ALA A 77 -1.00 -13.73 25.20
N ALA A 78 -1.73 -14.46 24.36
CA ALA A 78 -1.75 -14.22 22.91
C ALA A 78 -2.24 -12.80 22.57
N LYS A 79 -3.31 -12.34 23.22
CA LYS A 79 -3.85 -10.99 23.03
C LYS A 79 -2.85 -9.91 23.48
N ARG A 80 -2.18 -10.10 24.63
CA ARG A 80 -1.16 -9.16 25.13
C ARG A 80 0.06 -9.10 24.18
N ARG A 81 0.52 -10.25 23.69
CA ARG A 81 1.63 -10.34 22.73
C ARG A 81 1.29 -9.68 21.39
N LEU A 82 0.08 -9.92 20.89
CA LEU A 82 -0.42 -9.21 19.69
C LEU A 82 -0.41 -7.69 19.91
N ALA A 83 -1.02 -7.22 21.01
CA ALA A 83 -1.08 -5.79 21.31
C ALA A 83 0.32 -5.17 21.41
N PHE A 84 1.26 -5.87 22.05
CA PHE A 84 2.66 -5.44 22.13
C PHE A 84 3.32 -5.37 20.74
N ALA A 85 3.16 -6.41 19.91
CA ALA A 85 3.73 -6.41 18.55
C ALA A 85 3.17 -5.28 17.69
N VAL A 86 1.86 -5.06 17.71
CA VAL A 86 1.21 -3.96 16.99
C VAL A 86 1.70 -2.61 17.53
N ALA A 87 1.78 -2.43 18.84
CA ALA A 87 2.26 -1.19 19.46
C ALA A 87 3.70 -0.88 19.04
N VAL A 88 4.61 -1.87 19.07
CA VAL A 88 6.01 -1.67 18.64
C VAL A 88 6.07 -1.26 17.17
N ASN A 89 5.34 -1.92 16.27
CA ASN A 89 5.32 -1.55 14.84
C ASN A 89 4.77 -0.12 14.63
N LEU A 90 3.72 0.27 15.38
CA LEU A 90 3.16 1.61 15.31
C LEU A 90 4.10 2.67 15.91
N VAL A 91 4.80 2.36 17.00
CA VAL A 91 5.80 3.26 17.59
C VAL A 91 6.97 3.47 16.64
N VAL A 92 7.51 2.41 16.04
CA VAL A 92 8.59 2.52 15.04
C VAL A 92 8.12 3.39 13.87
N LEU A 93 6.94 3.11 13.30
CA LEU A 93 6.37 3.95 12.24
C LEU A 93 6.17 5.39 12.71
N GLY A 94 5.66 5.56 13.94
CA GLY A 94 5.39 6.87 14.54
C GLY A 94 6.66 7.72 14.68
N VAL A 95 7.72 7.14 15.23
CA VAL A 95 9.01 7.82 15.40
C VAL A 95 9.57 8.27 14.06
N PHE A 96 9.73 7.37 13.11
CA PHE A 96 10.36 7.71 11.83
C PHE A 96 9.51 8.63 10.95
N LYS A 97 8.19 8.56 11.04
CA LYS A 97 7.30 9.32 10.16
C LYS A 97 6.86 10.65 10.76
N TYR A 98 6.61 10.70 12.07
CA TYR A 98 5.95 11.86 12.69
C TYR A 98 6.82 12.66 13.65
N ALA A 99 8.03 12.20 14.03
CA ALA A 99 8.88 12.92 14.98
C ALA A 99 9.17 14.36 14.52
N ASN A 100 9.56 14.54 13.25
CA ASN A 100 9.81 15.85 12.69
C ASN A 100 8.55 16.73 12.68
N PHE A 101 7.40 16.16 12.28
CA PHE A 101 6.12 16.86 12.24
C PHE A 101 5.74 17.39 13.63
N PHE A 102 5.85 16.55 14.66
CA PHE A 102 5.57 16.99 16.04
C PHE A 102 6.56 18.05 16.51
N ALA A 103 7.86 17.86 16.27
CA ALA A 103 8.89 18.83 16.64
C ALA A 103 8.66 20.20 15.98
N ASP A 104 8.33 20.23 14.69
CA ASP A 104 8.07 21.46 13.95
C ASP A 104 6.80 22.17 14.44
N ASN A 105 5.73 21.45 14.72
CA ASN A 105 4.49 22.04 15.25
C ASN A 105 4.68 22.55 16.69
N VAL A 106 5.39 21.82 17.55
CA VAL A 106 5.73 22.27 18.90
C VAL A 106 6.58 23.51 18.86
N ASN A 107 7.60 23.55 18.00
CA ASN A 107 8.47 24.72 17.84
C ASN A 107 7.71 25.94 17.29
N THR A 108 6.78 25.75 16.38
CA THR A 108 5.88 26.81 15.90
C THR A 108 5.05 27.39 17.04
N LEU A 109 4.51 26.55 17.92
CA LEU A 109 3.75 26.98 19.10
C LEU A 109 4.66 27.71 20.11
N LEU A 110 5.85 27.19 20.38
CA LEU A 110 6.83 27.83 21.30
C LEU A 110 7.21 29.22 20.81
N LEU A 111 7.47 29.37 19.50
CA LEU A 111 7.76 30.66 18.90
C LEU A 111 6.58 31.63 19.01
N ALA A 112 5.35 31.18 18.80
CA ALA A 112 4.14 32.00 18.97
C ALA A 112 3.97 32.48 20.43
N LEU A 113 4.47 31.69 21.40
CA LEU A 113 4.48 32.01 22.82
C LEU A 113 5.74 32.78 23.25
N SER A 114 6.62 33.21 22.31
CA SER A 114 7.90 33.85 22.56
C SER A 114 8.86 33.00 23.40
N VAL A 115 8.73 31.67 23.33
CA VAL A 115 9.60 30.68 24.00
C VAL A 115 10.64 30.19 23.00
N LYS A 116 11.85 29.90 23.47
CA LYS A 116 12.94 29.38 22.65
C LYS A 116 12.57 28.01 22.03
N PRO A 117 12.75 27.81 20.70
CA PRO A 117 12.47 26.51 20.09
C PRO A 117 13.46 25.44 20.59
N VAL A 118 12.99 24.20 20.61
CA VAL A 118 13.79 23.02 20.98
C VAL A 118 14.50 22.50 19.73
N VAL A 119 15.82 22.37 19.80
CA VAL A 119 16.61 21.78 18.72
C VAL A 119 16.52 20.26 18.80
N VAL A 120 15.83 19.64 17.83
CA VAL A 120 15.69 18.18 17.73
C VAL A 120 16.41 17.73 16.45
N PRO A 121 17.27 16.68 16.52
CA PRO A 121 17.88 16.11 15.34
C PRO A 121 16.81 15.63 14.35
N ARG A 122 17.00 15.92 13.05
CA ARG A 122 16.08 15.49 12.00
C ARG A 122 16.12 13.96 11.82
N VAL A 123 14.97 13.33 11.95
CA VAL A 123 14.79 11.90 11.73
C VAL A 123 14.58 11.67 10.23
N LEU A 124 15.43 10.85 9.62
CA LEU A 124 15.29 10.46 8.22
C LEU A 124 14.24 9.35 8.09
N LEU A 125 13.36 9.46 7.09
CA LEU A 125 12.31 8.48 6.83
C LEU A 125 12.87 7.29 6.04
N PRO A 126 12.87 6.06 6.59
CA PRO A 126 13.28 4.87 5.85
C PRO A 126 12.32 4.59 4.69
N ILE A 127 12.87 4.30 3.51
CA ILE A 127 12.07 3.98 2.32
C ILE A 127 11.21 2.74 2.60
N GLY A 128 9.92 2.82 2.28
CA GLY A 128 9.00 1.69 2.41
C GLY A 128 8.54 1.35 3.83
N ILE A 129 8.96 2.09 4.87
CA ILE A 129 8.61 1.77 6.28
C ILE A 129 7.09 1.68 6.50
N SER A 130 6.31 2.49 5.81
CA SER A 130 4.85 2.48 5.92
C SER A 130 4.23 1.18 5.37
N PHE A 131 4.69 0.72 4.21
CA PHE A 131 4.23 -0.54 3.59
C PHE A 131 4.70 -1.75 4.41
N PHE A 132 5.96 -1.72 4.82
CA PHE A 132 6.54 -2.75 5.66
C PHE A 132 5.77 -2.90 6.98
N SER A 133 5.41 -1.80 7.64
CA SER A 133 4.63 -1.84 8.89
C SER A 133 3.26 -2.49 8.68
N PHE A 134 2.60 -2.26 7.55
CA PHE A 134 1.34 -2.93 7.22
C PHE A 134 1.51 -4.43 7.03
N HIS A 135 2.57 -4.86 6.35
CA HIS A 135 2.87 -6.29 6.20
C HIS A 135 3.18 -6.94 7.56
N ALA A 136 3.99 -6.28 8.39
CA ALA A 136 4.35 -6.77 9.71
C ALA A 136 3.13 -6.90 10.64
N ILE A 137 2.25 -5.89 10.66
CA ILE A 137 1.01 -5.93 11.45
C ILE A 137 0.09 -7.04 10.93
N SER A 138 -0.12 -7.15 9.59
CA SER A 138 -0.98 -8.21 9.06
C SER A 138 -0.43 -9.60 9.35
N TYR A 139 0.90 -9.80 9.36
CA TYR A 139 1.51 -11.07 9.72
C TYR A 139 1.09 -11.52 11.13
N VAL A 140 1.31 -10.68 12.13
CA VAL A 140 1.02 -11.05 13.53
C VAL A 140 -0.49 -11.14 13.79
N VAL A 141 -1.30 -10.27 13.15
CA VAL A 141 -2.76 -10.28 13.28
C VAL A 141 -3.38 -11.51 12.63
N ASP A 142 -2.95 -11.89 11.42
CA ASP A 142 -3.50 -13.06 10.71
C ASP A 142 -3.16 -14.35 11.46
N VAL A 143 -1.97 -14.46 12.04
CA VAL A 143 -1.60 -15.56 12.93
C VAL A 143 -2.50 -15.58 14.16
N TYR A 144 -2.71 -14.43 14.83
CA TYR A 144 -3.60 -14.36 16.01
C TYR A 144 -5.04 -14.77 15.68
N ARG A 145 -5.55 -14.35 14.53
CA ARG A 145 -6.92 -14.68 14.07
C ARG A 145 -7.07 -16.13 13.59
N ARG A 146 -5.98 -16.84 13.41
CA ARG A 146 -5.90 -18.16 12.75
C ARG A 146 -6.30 -18.13 11.28
N ASP A 147 -6.22 -16.96 10.64
CA ASP A 147 -6.42 -16.81 9.19
C ASP A 147 -5.24 -17.43 8.41
N ALA A 148 -4.06 -17.54 9.06
CA ALA A 148 -2.89 -18.27 8.57
C ALA A 148 -2.04 -18.75 9.77
N THR A 149 -1.23 -19.79 9.56
CA THR A 149 -0.32 -20.34 10.57
C THR A 149 0.98 -19.52 10.64
N ALA A 150 1.60 -19.44 11.82
CA ALA A 150 2.93 -18.82 11.94
C ALA A 150 3.96 -19.60 11.09
N GLN A 151 4.79 -18.85 10.36
CA GLN A 151 5.86 -19.48 9.58
C GLN A 151 6.89 -20.16 10.49
N LYS A 152 7.18 -21.40 10.20
CA LYS A 152 8.28 -22.13 10.88
C LYS A 152 9.64 -21.76 10.29
N SER A 153 9.68 -21.43 8.99
CA SER A 153 10.89 -21.01 8.30
C SER A 153 11.11 -19.50 8.45
N PRO A 154 12.24 -19.06 9.02
CA PRO A 154 12.58 -17.64 9.10
C PRO A 154 12.76 -17.02 7.71
N VAL A 155 13.19 -17.82 6.72
CA VAL A 155 13.35 -17.38 5.31
C VAL A 155 12.02 -17.01 4.69
N HIS A 156 10.98 -17.83 4.91
CA HIS A 156 9.63 -17.53 4.39
C HIS A 156 9.04 -16.27 5.04
N ALA A 157 9.21 -16.11 6.36
CA ALA A 157 8.75 -14.91 7.07
C ALA A 157 9.50 -13.66 6.60
N ALA A 158 10.83 -13.75 6.46
CA ALA A 158 11.65 -12.66 5.95
C ALA A 158 11.30 -12.32 4.50
N LEU A 159 11.12 -13.34 3.65
CA LEU A 159 10.71 -13.11 2.26
C LEU A 159 9.34 -12.45 2.15
N TYR A 160 8.36 -12.87 2.95
CA TYR A 160 7.06 -12.19 2.99
C TYR A 160 7.19 -10.71 3.32
N LEU A 161 8.00 -10.37 4.33
CA LEU A 161 8.13 -8.99 4.80
C LEU A 161 9.01 -8.12 3.89
N LEU A 162 9.99 -8.70 3.17
CA LEU A 162 11.01 -7.97 2.44
C LEU A 162 10.92 -8.13 0.91
N LEU A 163 10.00 -8.92 0.39
CA LEU A 163 9.90 -9.22 -1.04
C LEU A 163 9.87 -7.94 -1.89
N PHE A 164 10.91 -7.73 -2.69
CA PHE A 164 11.20 -6.45 -3.34
C PHE A 164 10.08 -5.90 -4.24
N PRO A 165 9.26 -6.71 -4.96
CA PRO A 165 8.21 -6.14 -5.79
C PRO A 165 7.12 -5.40 -5.01
N GLN A 166 6.83 -5.84 -3.77
CA GLN A 166 5.78 -5.22 -2.95
C GLN A 166 6.29 -4.15 -1.97
N LEU A 167 7.61 -4.15 -1.66
CA LEU A 167 8.16 -3.51 -0.47
C LEU A 167 8.01 -1.98 -0.44
N ILE A 168 8.23 -1.28 -1.56
CA ILE A 168 8.32 0.20 -1.59
C ILE A 168 6.95 0.84 -1.82
N ALA A 169 6.26 0.47 -2.89
CA ALA A 169 4.96 1.02 -3.29
C ALA A 169 4.10 0.00 -4.06
N GLY A 170 4.39 -1.29 -3.92
CA GLY A 170 3.59 -2.37 -4.49
C GLY A 170 2.22 -2.50 -3.80
N PRO A 171 1.37 -3.43 -4.26
CA PRO A 171 0.14 -3.76 -3.53
C PRO A 171 0.46 -4.20 -2.10
N ILE A 172 -0.34 -3.74 -1.12
CA ILE A 172 -0.22 -4.20 0.27
C ILE A 172 -0.85 -5.59 0.37
N ILE A 173 0.01 -6.61 0.45
CA ILE A 173 -0.42 -8.00 0.46
C ILE A 173 -0.54 -8.48 1.90
N ARG A 174 -1.71 -8.99 2.28
CA ARG A 174 -1.91 -9.55 3.61
C ARG A 174 -1.17 -10.89 3.71
N TYR A 175 -0.74 -11.25 4.91
CA TYR A 175 0.03 -12.46 5.11
C TYR A 175 -0.73 -13.72 4.67
N ARG A 176 -2.02 -13.81 5.00
CA ARG A 176 -2.89 -14.94 4.61
C ARG A 176 -3.00 -15.13 3.09
N ASP A 177 -2.86 -14.06 2.30
CA ASP A 177 -2.98 -14.13 0.83
C ASP A 177 -1.69 -14.68 0.17
N LEU A 178 -0.54 -14.63 0.89
CA LEU A 178 0.75 -15.05 0.36
C LEU A 178 1.34 -16.29 1.04
N ALA A 179 0.85 -16.67 2.22
CA ALA A 179 1.43 -17.71 3.07
C ALA A 179 1.66 -19.04 2.34
N ASP A 180 0.67 -19.53 1.60
CA ASP A 180 0.76 -20.79 0.87
C ASP A 180 1.71 -20.70 -0.32
N GLN A 181 1.78 -19.53 -0.97
CA GLN A 181 2.63 -19.30 -2.13
C GLN A 181 4.13 -19.24 -1.77
N LEU A 182 4.47 -18.94 -0.52
CA LEU A 182 5.85 -19.00 -0.01
C LEU A 182 6.36 -20.44 0.07
N ALA A 183 5.46 -21.37 0.41
CA ALA A 183 5.81 -22.78 0.54
C ALA A 183 5.80 -23.51 -0.81
N ARG A 184 4.81 -23.21 -1.64
CA ARG A 184 4.61 -23.91 -2.92
C ARG A 184 4.13 -22.91 -3.98
N ARG A 185 4.91 -22.77 -5.03
CA ARG A 185 4.52 -22.02 -6.22
C ARG A 185 5.17 -22.61 -7.46
N ILE A 186 4.49 -22.54 -8.56
CA ILE A 186 4.98 -22.98 -9.87
C ILE A 186 4.88 -21.80 -10.82
N VAL A 187 5.90 -21.60 -11.62
CA VAL A 187 5.89 -20.59 -12.69
C VAL A 187 5.64 -21.31 -13.99
N THR A 188 4.46 -21.10 -14.56
CA THR A 188 4.16 -21.56 -15.94
C THR A 188 4.68 -20.55 -16.96
N LEU A 189 4.80 -20.97 -18.22
CA LEU A 189 5.15 -20.05 -19.30
C LEU A 189 4.10 -18.94 -19.48
N ASP A 190 2.83 -19.28 -19.27
CA ASP A 190 1.73 -18.31 -19.33
C ASP A 190 1.82 -17.28 -18.19
N ASP A 191 2.09 -17.72 -16.95
CA ASP A 191 2.31 -16.80 -15.81
C ASP A 191 3.50 -15.88 -16.08
N PHE A 192 4.60 -16.42 -16.61
CA PHE A 192 5.78 -15.63 -16.95
C PHE A 192 5.49 -14.61 -18.06
N THR A 193 4.86 -15.05 -19.14
CA THR A 193 4.48 -14.19 -20.27
C THR A 193 3.51 -13.08 -19.85
N TYR A 194 2.50 -13.43 -19.04
CA TYR A 194 1.61 -12.46 -18.42
C TYR A 194 2.39 -11.45 -17.59
N GLY A 195 3.31 -11.93 -16.74
CA GLY A 195 4.14 -11.10 -15.89
C GLY A 195 4.97 -10.09 -16.67
N VAL A 196 5.63 -10.52 -17.73
CA VAL A 196 6.43 -9.66 -18.62
C VAL A 196 5.55 -8.59 -19.28
N ARG A 197 4.42 -8.99 -19.87
CA ARG A 197 3.47 -8.05 -20.49
C ARG A 197 2.97 -7.01 -19.50
N ARG A 198 2.59 -7.46 -18.30
CA ARG A 198 2.09 -6.58 -17.24
C ARG A 198 3.15 -5.59 -16.77
N PHE A 199 4.40 -6.06 -16.62
CA PHE A 199 5.52 -5.20 -16.28
C PHE A 199 5.78 -4.12 -17.35
N ILE A 200 5.78 -4.49 -18.63
CA ILE A 200 5.96 -3.56 -19.75
C ILE A 200 4.85 -2.51 -19.77
N VAL A 201 3.59 -2.91 -19.60
CA VAL A 201 2.46 -1.97 -19.51
C VAL A 201 2.63 -1.00 -18.34
N GLY A 202 3.04 -1.51 -17.16
CA GLY A 202 3.32 -0.67 -15.99
C GLY A 202 4.45 0.32 -16.23
N LEU A 203 5.55 -0.14 -16.85
CA LEU A 203 6.68 0.69 -17.21
C LEU A 203 6.27 1.79 -18.22
N SER A 204 5.47 1.43 -19.21
CA SER A 204 4.94 2.38 -20.20
C SER A 204 4.06 3.45 -19.55
N LYS A 205 3.18 3.08 -18.62
CA LYS A 205 2.38 4.04 -17.84
C LYS A 205 3.25 5.06 -17.10
N LYS A 206 4.32 4.57 -16.47
CA LYS A 206 5.24 5.42 -15.70
C LYS A 206 6.06 6.33 -16.59
N VAL A 207 6.69 5.77 -17.64
CA VAL A 207 7.67 6.51 -18.45
C VAL A 207 7.00 7.39 -19.49
N LEU A 208 6.01 6.84 -20.23
CA LEU A 208 5.41 7.53 -21.38
C LEU A 208 4.25 8.46 -21.01
N ILE A 209 3.61 8.24 -19.84
CA ILE A 209 2.47 9.06 -19.44
C ILE A 209 2.79 9.85 -18.17
N ALA A 210 3.03 9.16 -17.04
CA ALA A 210 3.17 9.84 -15.76
C ALA A 210 4.33 10.85 -15.73
N ASN A 211 5.51 10.45 -16.21
CA ASN A 211 6.69 11.34 -16.24
C ASN A 211 6.51 12.51 -17.21
N VAL A 212 5.77 12.29 -18.32
CA VAL A 212 5.53 13.35 -19.32
C VAL A 212 4.58 14.42 -18.76
N VAL A 213 3.47 14.00 -18.13
CA VAL A 213 2.50 14.97 -17.57
C VAL A 213 2.96 15.59 -16.25
N ALA A 214 3.99 15.01 -15.59
CA ALA A 214 4.58 15.57 -14.38
C ALA A 214 5.20 16.95 -14.64
N GLY A 215 5.92 17.14 -15.74
CA GLY A 215 6.58 18.41 -16.05
C GLY A 215 5.62 19.60 -16.08
N PRO A 216 4.56 19.59 -16.90
CA PRO A 216 3.55 20.65 -16.87
C PRO A 216 2.85 20.82 -15.51
N ALA A 217 2.55 19.72 -14.80
CA ALA A 217 1.96 19.80 -13.48
C ALA A 217 2.86 20.55 -12.50
N ASP A 218 4.13 20.13 -12.38
CA ASP A 218 5.08 20.75 -11.45
C ASP A 218 5.35 22.22 -11.79
N ALA A 219 5.46 22.56 -13.09
CA ALA A 219 5.66 23.95 -13.52
C ALA A 219 4.47 24.84 -13.13
N ILE A 220 3.23 24.34 -13.28
CA ILE A 220 2.03 25.12 -12.97
C ILE A 220 1.84 25.25 -11.45
N PHE A 221 2.06 24.19 -10.67
CA PHE A 221 1.91 24.25 -9.21
C PHE A 221 2.99 25.08 -8.49
N THR A 222 4.09 25.37 -9.18
CA THR A 222 5.14 26.28 -8.68
C THR A 222 5.05 27.71 -9.26
N MET A 223 4.09 27.96 -10.16
CA MET A 223 3.89 29.25 -10.83
C MET A 223 3.41 30.32 -9.82
N PRO A 224 3.92 31.56 -9.88
CA PRO A 224 3.41 32.66 -9.08
C PRO A 224 1.91 32.90 -9.31
N LEU A 225 1.15 33.18 -8.24
CA LEU A 225 -0.30 33.39 -8.34
C LEU A 225 -0.70 34.47 -9.33
N ALA A 226 0.16 35.52 -9.50
CA ALA A 226 -0.09 36.62 -10.44
C ALA A 226 -0.05 36.18 -11.92
N GLU A 227 0.61 35.08 -12.24
CA GLU A 227 0.74 34.55 -13.59
C GLU A 227 -0.23 33.38 -13.85
N LEU A 228 -0.90 32.88 -12.80
CA LEU A 228 -1.77 31.73 -12.85
C LEU A 228 -3.13 32.10 -13.47
N SER A 229 -3.34 31.73 -14.74
CA SER A 229 -4.64 31.84 -15.39
C SER A 229 -5.54 30.64 -15.09
N ALA A 230 -6.85 30.77 -15.33
CA ALA A 230 -7.78 29.65 -15.21
C ALA A 230 -7.40 28.47 -16.13
N ALA A 231 -6.87 28.73 -17.33
CA ALA A 231 -6.37 27.69 -18.23
C ALA A 231 -5.19 26.93 -17.65
N HIS A 232 -4.21 27.65 -17.05
CA HIS A 232 -3.09 27.02 -16.35
C HIS A 232 -3.58 26.16 -15.18
N ALA A 233 -4.53 26.66 -14.36
CA ALA A 233 -5.07 25.91 -13.23
C ALA A 233 -5.75 24.59 -13.67
N TRP A 234 -6.58 24.64 -14.70
CA TRP A 234 -7.21 23.43 -15.24
C TRP A 234 -6.20 22.46 -15.83
N LEU A 235 -5.22 22.94 -16.60
CA LEU A 235 -4.17 22.09 -17.16
C LEU A 235 -3.37 21.43 -16.04
N GLY A 236 -2.97 22.16 -15.02
CA GLY A 236 -2.23 21.64 -13.86
C GLY A 236 -3.00 20.54 -13.14
N ILE A 237 -4.30 20.75 -12.84
CA ILE A 237 -5.15 19.75 -12.18
C ILE A 237 -5.31 18.50 -13.04
N ILE A 238 -5.54 18.64 -14.35
CA ILE A 238 -5.67 17.49 -15.26
C ILE A 238 -4.35 16.71 -15.33
N CYS A 239 -3.23 17.41 -15.55
CA CYS A 239 -1.91 16.78 -15.58
C CYS A 239 -1.57 16.05 -14.27
N TYR A 240 -1.82 16.68 -13.12
CA TYR A 240 -1.60 16.05 -11.81
C TYR A 240 -2.51 14.85 -11.58
N THR A 241 -3.77 14.93 -11.99
CA THR A 241 -4.72 13.82 -11.89
C THR A 241 -4.27 12.60 -12.70
N LEU A 242 -3.77 12.82 -13.91
CA LEU A 242 -3.21 11.76 -14.74
C LEU A 242 -1.89 11.24 -14.17
N GLN A 243 -1.01 12.13 -13.72
CA GLN A 243 0.28 11.81 -13.12
C GLN A 243 0.11 10.84 -11.95
N ILE A 244 -0.67 11.21 -10.92
CA ILE A 244 -0.83 10.38 -9.72
C ILE A 244 -1.43 9.00 -10.04
N TYR A 245 -2.35 8.92 -10.99
CA TYR A 245 -2.94 7.64 -11.39
C TYR A 245 -1.96 6.78 -12.17
N PHE A 246 -1.35 7.30 -13.22
CA PHE A 246 -0.47 6.51 -14.08
C PHE A 246 0.85 6.20 -13.41
N ASP A 247 1.35 7.06 -12.53
CA ASP A 247 2.54 6.78 -11.72
C ASP A 247 2.29 5.60 -10.79
N PHE A 248 1.26 5.66 -9.98
CA PHE A 248 1.01 4.65 -8.97
C PHE A 248 0.44 3.35 -9.55
N SER A 249 -0.48 3.43 -10.53
CA SER A 249 -0.97 2.23 -11.22
C SER A 249 0.14 1.57 -12.04
N GLY A 250 1.04 2.35 -12.64
CA GLY A 250 2.20 1.83 -13.35
C GLY A 250 3.15 1.06 -12.43
N TYR A 251 3.46 1.62 -11.25
CA TYR A 251 4.26 0.92 -10.25
C TYR A 251 3.58 -0.39 -9.79
N SER A 252 2.27 -0.34 -9.51
CA SER A 252 1.50 -1.53 -9.12
C SER A 252 1.49 -2.60 -10.21
N ASP A 253 1.35 -2.21 -11.48
CA ASP A 253 1.40 -3.15 -12.61
C ASP A 253 2.79 -3.79 -12.76
N MET A 254 3.86 -3.01 -12.59
CA MET A 254 5.23 -3.56 -12.57
C MET A 254 5.41 -4.55 -11.42
N ALA A 255 4.93 -4.22 -10.21
CA ALA A 255 5.02 -5.09 -9.05
C ALA A 255 4.24 -6.40 -9.24
N ILE A 256 3.01 -6.33 -9.76
CA ILE A 256 2.18 -7.51 -10.08
C ILE A 256 2.87 -8.36 -11.15
N GLY A 257 3.40 -7.71 -12.18
CA GLY A 257 4.16 -8.37 -13.25
C GLY A 257 5.37 -9.14 -12.72
N LEU A 258 6.19 -8.49 -11.89
CA LEU A 258 7.34 -9.12 -11.22
C LEU A 258 6.90 -10.28 -10.33
N GLY A 259 5.84 -10.09 -9.53
CA GLY A 259 5.27 -11.16 -8.73
C GLY A 259 4.96 -12.40 -9.58
N ARG A 260 4.28 -12.22 -10.72
CA ARG A 260 3.93 -13.31 -11.64
C ARG A 260 5.15 -13.99 -12.27
N MET A 261 6.19 -13.23 -12.64
CA MET A 261 7.42 -13.81 -13.17
C MET A 261 8.11 -14.76 -12.17
N PHE A 262 7.95 -14.51 -10.86
CA PHE A 262 8.48 -15.34 -9.78
C PHE A 262 7.44 -16.29 -9.15
N GLY A 263 6.27 -16.44 -9.76
CA GLY A 263 5.22 -17.37 -9.35
C GLY A 263 4.31 -16.88 -8.22
N PHE A 264 4.38 -15.60 -7.86
CA PHE A 264 3.47 -14.99 -6.89
C PHE A 264 2.27 -14.32 -7.57
N ARG A 265 1.10 -14.45 -6.97
CA ARG A 265 -0.15 -13.81 -7.41
C ARG A 265 -0.50 -12.68 -6.45
N PHE A 266 -0.22 -11.46 -6.87
CA PHE A 266 -0.54 -10.25 -6.11
C PHE A 266 -1.96 -9.75 -6.45
N PRO A 267 -2.66 -9.13 -5.50
CA PRO A 267 -3.99 -8.57 -5.74
C PRO A 267 -3.90 -7.33 -6.65
N GLU A 268 -4.98 -7.09 -7.42
CA GLU A 268 -5.14 -5.86 -8.18
C GLU A 268 -5.24 -4.65 -7.25
N ASN A 269 -4.57 -3.56 -7.63
CA ASN A 269 -4.55 -2.33 -6.83
C ASN A 269 -5.37 -1.19 -7.44
N PHE A 270 -5.62 -1.24 -8.75
CA PHE A 270 -6.40 -0.25 -9.48
C PHE A 270 -7.34 -0.92 -10.48
N ARG A 271 -8.60 -0.46 -10.54
CA ARG A 271 -9.60 -0.90 -11.51
C ARG A 271 -10.35 0.29 -12.08
N TRP A 272 -9.69 1.11 -12.94
CA TRP A 272 -10.31 2.22 -13.68
C TRP A 272 -11.07 3.19 -12.74
N PRO A 273 -10.38 3.82 -11.79
CA PRO A 273 -11.04 4.57 -10.71
C PRO A 273 -11.83 5.78 -11.20
N TYR A 274 -11.39 6.42 -12.29
CA TYR A 274 -11.99 7.67 -12.78
C TYR A 274 -13.32 7.48 -13.54
N ILE A 275 -13.74 6.23 -13.80
CA ILE A 275 -15.10 5.97 -14.32
C ILE A 275 -16.11 5.69 -13.19
N ALA A 276 -15.72 5.88 -11.93
CA ALA A 276 -16.59 5.64 -10.80
C ALA A 276 -17.74 6.66 -10.75
N SER A 277 -18.96 6.19 -10.55
CA SER A 277 -20.16 7.01 -10.44
C SER A 277 -20.45 7.51 -9.01
N SER A 278 -19.61 7.14 -8.03
CA SER A 278 -19.76 7.54 -6.65
C SER A 278 -18.41 7.49 -5.90
N VAL A 279 -18.33 8.18 -4.76
CA VAL A 279 -17.11 8.18 -3.92
C VAL A 279 -16.81 6.78 -3.39
N GLN A 280 -17.82 6.03 -3.00
CA GLN A 280 -17.67 4.65 -2.57
C GLN A 280 -17.15 3.75 -3.71
N ALA A 281 -17.70 3.90 -4.93
CA ALA A 281 -17.24 3.18 -6.11
C ALA A 281 -15.80 3.54 -6.48
N PHE A 282 -15.42 4.82 -6.33
CA PHE A 282 -14.04 5.26 -6.52
C PHE A 282 -13.09 4.52 -5.58
N TRP A 283 -13.32 4.50 -4.27
CA TRP A 283 -12.46 3.84 -3.29
C TRP A 283 -12.43 2.31 -3.41
N ARG A 284 -13.41 1.70 -4.07
CA ARG A 284 -13.37 0.28 -4.43
C ARG A 284 -12.48 -0.02 -5.64
N ARG A 285 -12.04 1.01 -6.36
CA ARG A 285 -11.26 0.94 -7.60
C ARG A 285 -9.87 1.56 -7.47
N TRP A 286 -9.68 2.45 -6.49
CA TRP A 286 -8.43 3.15 -6.19
C TRP A 286 -7.75 2.51 -4.99
N HIS A 287 -6.44 2.18 -5.16
CA HIS A 287 -5.59 1.64 -4.08
C HIS A 287 -6.30 0.56 -3.27
N ILE A 288 -6.80 -0.46 -3.98
CA ILE A 288 -7.69 -1.50 -3.45
C ILE A 288 -7.05 -2.25 -2.29
N SER A 289 -5.75 -2.52 -2.38
CA SER A 289 -5.01 -3.22 -1.34
C SER A 289 -4.98 -2.44 -0.02
N LEU A 290 -4.77 -1.12 -0.05
CA LEU A 290 -4.83 -0.24 1.12
C LEU A 290 -6.24 -0.20 1.72
N SER A 291 -7.25 0.03 0.88
CA SER A 291 -8.65 0.08 1.30
C SER A 291 -9.08 -1.23 1.95
N THR A 292 -8.64 -2.36 1.39
CA THR A 292 -8.88 -3.70 1.95
C THR A 292 -8.15 -3.88 3.28
N TRP A 293 -6.91 -3.42 3.38
CA TRP A 293 -6.14 -3.50 4.62
C TRP A 293 -6.83 -2.68 5.74
N PHE A 294 -7.19 -1.42 5.49
CA PHE A 294 -7.88 -0.59 6.48
C PHE A 294 -9.24 -1.18 6.87
N ARG A 295 -9.98 -1.77 5.92
CA ARG A 295 -11.22 -2.47 6.22
C ARG A 295 -10.99 -3.63 7.19
N ASP A 296 -10.03 -4.51 6.89
CA ASP A 296 -9.87 -5.78 7.60
C ASP A 296 -9.15 -5.63 8.95
N TYR A 297 -8.21 -4.69 9.05
CA TYR A 297 -7.38 -4.52 10.26
C TYR A 297 -7.78 -3.33 11.13
N LEU A 298 -8.63 -2.41 10.64
CA LEU A 298 -9.09 -1.27 11.42
C LEU A 298 -10.63 -1.17 11.47
N TYR A 299 -11.31 -1.08 10.32
CA TYR A 299 -12.75 -0.83 10.29
C TYR A 299 -13.57 -1.97 10.93
N ILE A 300 -13.28 -3.22 10.56
CA ILE A 300 -13.97 -4.39 11.12
C ILE A 300 -13.70 -4.53 12.63
N PRO A 301 -12.47 -4.42 13.15
CA PRO A 301 -12.20 -4.41 14.58
C PRO A 301 -12.89 -3.30 15.37
N LEU A 302 -13.12 -2.13 14.77
CA LEU A 302 -13.92 -1.04 15.39
C LEU A 302 -15.43 -1.32 15.43
N GLY A 303 -15.87 -2.50 14.94
CA GLY A 303 -17.27 -2.92 14.89
C GLY A 303 -17.86 -2.91 13.47
N GLY A 304 -17.18 -2.32 12.51
CA GLY A 304 -17.60 -2.32 11.09
C GLY A 304 -19.02 -1.80 10.88
N ASN A 305 -19.84 -2.60 10.16
CA ASN A 305 -21.26 -2.31 9.93
C ASN A 305 -22.20 -2.85 11.02
N ARG A 306 -21.67 -3.61 12.02
CA ARG A 306 -22.45 -4.29 13.07
C ARG A 306 -22.72 -3.42 14.28
N VAL A 307 -22.59 -2.11 14.16
CA VAL A 307 -22.78 -1.11 15.21
C VAL A 307 -23.87 -0.10 14.80
N SER A 308 -24.28 0.77 15.73
CA SER A 308 -25.27 1.84 15.46
C SER A 308 -24.86 2.73 14.28
N ALA A 309 -25.81 3.42 13.65
CA ALA A 309 -25.55 4.30 12.51
C ALA A 309 -24.52 5.37 12.86
N ALA A 310 -24.69 6.05 14.01
CA ALA A 310 -23.73 7.08 14.46
C ALA A 310 -22.31 6.52 14.60
N ARG A 311 -22.15 5.36 15.24
CA ARG A 311 -20.84 4.72 15.39
C ARG A 311 -20.22 4.31 14.06
N ARG A 312 -21.02 3.87 13.08
CA ARG A 312 -20.51 3.57 11.73
C ARG A 312 -19.91 4.79 11.03
N TYR A 313 -20.55 5.96 11.18
CA TYR A 313 -20.03 7.21 10.62
C TYR A 313 -18.73 7.61 11.30
N VAL A 314 -18.66 7.53 12.62
CA VAL A 314 -17.42 7.75 13.37
C VAL A 314 -16.33 6.80 12.91
N ASN A 315 -16.62 5.52 12.73
CA ASN A 315 -15.64 4.54 12.24
C ASN A 315 -15.10 4.91 10.85
N LEU A 316 -15.96 5.38 9.93
CA LEU A 316 -15.53 5.84 8.60
C LEU A 316 -14.60 7.05 8.71
N VAL A 317 -14.98 8.06 9.50
CA VAL A 317 -14.16 9.25 9.70
C VAL A 317 -12.81 8.89 10.31
N VAL A 318 -12.79 8.02 11.33
CA VAL A 318 -11.54 7.54 11.96
C VAL A 318 -10.64 6.82 10.96
N VAL A 319 -11.20 5.94 10.11
CA VAL A 319 -10.42 5.22 9.09
C VAL A 319 -9.80 6.20 8.10
N PHE A 320 -10.55 7.18 7.62
CA PHE A 320 -10.03 8.15 6.64
C PHE A 320 -9.10 9.18 7.27
N PHE A 321 -9.33 9.59 8.50
CA PHE A 321 -8.38 10.38 9.28
C PHE A 321 -7.02 9.67 9.40
N LEU A 322 -7.03 8.40 9.79
CA LEU A 322 -5.79 7.60 9.91
C LEU A 322 -5.16 7.29 8.53
N CYS A 323 -6.00 7.14 7.48
CA CYS A 323 -5.51 7.02 6.11
C CYS A 323 -4.79 8.30 5.66
N GLY A 324 -5.35 9.48 5.96
CA GLY A 324 -4.71 10.77 5.70
C GLY A 324 -3.37 10.91 6.42
N LEU A 325 -3.34 10.64 7.73
CA LEU A 325 -2.09 10.61 8.50
C LEU A 325 -1.07 9.63 7.90
N TRP A 326 -1.52 8.45 7.47
CA TRP A 326 -0.64 7.48 6.84
C TRP A 326 -0.01 8.00 5.54
N HIS A 327 -0.74 8.78 4.74
CA HIS A 327 -0.20 9.36 3.50
C HIS A 327 0.94 10.34 3.77
N GLY A 328 0.82 11.20 4.77
CA GLY A 328 1.87 12.15 5.08
C GLY A 328 1.74 12.82 6.44
N ALA A 329 2.86 13.19 7.01
CA ALA A 329 2.96 13.93 8.25
C ALA A 329 2.77 15.45 7.99
N SER A 330 1.57 15.84 7.59
CA SER A 330 1.20 17.26 7.43
C SER A 330 -0.29 17.45 7.62
N CYS A 331 -0.70 18.68 8.00
CA CYS A 331 -2.10 19.04 8.16
C CYS A 331 -2.91 18.87 6.86
N ASN A 332 -2.28 19.08 5.70
CA ASN A 332 -2.93 18.90 4.40
C ASN A 332 -3.44 17.46 4.20
N PHE A 333 -2.66 16.47 4.60
CA PHE A 333 -3.09 15.06 4.52
C PHE A 333 -4.17 14.72 5.53
N VAL A 334 -4.17 15.35 6.70
CA VAL A 334 -5.27 15.22 7.67
C VAL A 334 -6.55 15.76 7.09
N ILE A 335 -6.52 16.99 6.54
CA ILE A 335 -7.67 17.62 5.87
C ILE A 335 -8.15 16.77 4.70
N TRP A 336 -7.23 16.28 3.86
CA TRP A 336 -7.53 15.37 2.76
C TRP A 336 -8.28 14.12 3.22
N GLY A 337 -7.79 13.47 4.29
CA GLY A 337 -8.44 12.28 4.85
C GLY A 337 -9.84 12.58 5.37
N LEU A 338 -10.00 13.64 6.17
CA LEU A 338 -11.30 14.07 6.69
C LEU A 338 -12.29 14.44 5.59
N TRP A 339 -11.83 15.10 4.53
CA TRP A 339 -12.62 15.46 3.35
C TRP A 339 -13.23 14.22 2.68
N HIS A 340 -12.40 13.20 2.39
CA HIS A 340 -12.89 11.95 1.81
C HIS A 340 -13.80 11.17 2.76
N GLY A 341 -13.50 11.16 4.05
CA GLY A 341 -14.34 10.55 5.07
C GLY A 341 -15.72 11.21 5.13
N MET A 342 -15.78 12.55 5.06
CA MET A 342 -17.01 13.32 5.03
C MET A 342 -17.87 12.97 3.81
N PHE A 343 -17.29 12.94 2.62
CA PHE A 343 -18.03 12.58 1.40
C PHE A 343 -18.63 11.18 1.46
N LEU A 344 -17.91 10.20 2.03
CA LEU A 344 -18.47 8.86 2.22
C LEU A 344 -19.64 8.83 3.21
N VAL A 345 -19.57 9.64 4.26
CA VAL A 345 -20.70 9.79 5.20
C VAL A 345 -21.89 10.41 4.51
N VAL A 346 -21.70 11.53 3.78
CA VAL A 346 -22.76 12.23 3.03
C VAL A 346 -23.42 11.30 2.01
N GLU A 347 -22.60 10.61 1.19
CA GLU A 347 -23.11 9.64 0.20
C GLU A 347 -23.93 8.54 0.86
N ARG A 348 -23.49 8.04 2.01
CA ARG A 348 -24.19 6.99 2.74
C ARG A 348 -25.51 7.47 3.33
N VAL A 349 -25.54 8.67 3.91
CA VAL A 349 -26.77 9.30 4.43
C VAL A 349 -27.76 9.51 3.28
N TYR A 350 -27.30 10.10 2.17
CA TYR A 350 -28.12 10.32 0.97
C TYR A 350 -28.74 9.01 0.45
N THR A 351 -27.93 7.96 0.32
CA THR A 351 -28.41 6.66 -0.17
C THR A 351 -29.41 6.02 0.78
N GLN A 352 -29.22 6.16 2.10
CA GLN A 352 -30.18 5.65 3.08
C GLN A 352 -31.51 6.41 3.04
N SER A 353 -31.46 7.75 2.96
CA SER A 353 -32.67 8.59 2.85
C SER A 353 -33.45 8.28 1.58
N ARG A 354 -32.76 8.10 0.46
CA ARG A 354 -33.38 7.74 -0.83
C ARG A 354 -34.07 6.38 -0.79
N ASN A 355 -33.49 5.38 -0.12
CA ASN A 355 -34.08 4.05 0.01
C ASN A 355 -35.27 4.02 0.98
N GLN A 356 -35.50 5.06 1.77
CA GLN A 356 -36.65 5.20 2.66
C GLN A 356 -37.83 5.96 2.01
N LEU A 357 -37.60 6.63 0.86
CA LEU A 357 -38.67 7.27 0.10
C LEU A 357 -39.48 6.20 -0.66
N PRO A 358 -40.82 6.29 -0.70
CA PRO A 358 -41.64 5.35 -1.48
C PRO A 358 -41.18 5.35 -2.93
N ASN A 359 -41.10 4.14 -3.52
CA ASN A 359 -40.65 3.89 -4.88
C ASN A 359 -41.50 4.69 -5.89
N TYR A 360 -41.09 5.90 -6.21
CA TYR A 360 -41.45 6.47 -7.52
C TYR A 360 -40.55 5.75 -8.55
N PRO A 361 -41.11 5.23 -9.65
CA PRO A 361 -40.34 4.55 -10.67
C PRO A 361 -39.52 5.57 -11.48
N ILE A 362 -38.45 6.07 -10.89
CA ILE A 362 -37.39 6.67 -11.69
C ILE A 362 -36.64 5.51 -12.27
N THR A 363 -36.75 5.31 -13.57
CA THR A 363 -36.01 4.38 -14.40
C THR A 363 -34.60 4.20 -13.84
N ARG A 364 -34.35 3.04 -13.29
CA ARG A 364 -32.97 2.58 -13.08
C ARG A 364 -32.29 2.69 -14.43
N LEU A 365 -31.41 3.66 -14.60
CA LEU A 365 -30.40 3.50 -15.64
C LEU A 365 -29.77 2.15 -15.37
N PRO A 366 -29.85 1.21 -16.31
CA PRO A 366 -29.23 -0.09 -16.10
C PRO A 366 -27.80 0.18 -15.65
N ASP A 367 -27.34 -0.53 -14.62
CA ASP A 367 -25.91 -0.74 -14.43
C ASP A 367 -25.41 -1.16 -15.80
N THR A 368 -24.89 -0.20 -16.55
CA THR A 368 -24.36 -0.46 -17.86
C THR A 368 -23.27 -1.44 -17.62
N GLY A 369 -23.60 -2.68 -17.98
CA GLY A 369 -22.74 -3.83 -17.83
C GLY A 369 -21.36 -3.40 -18.27
N VAL A 370 -20.42 -3.74 -17.44
CA VAL A 370 -18.98 -3.64 -17.68
C VAL A 370 -18.75 -3.66 -19.19
N LEU A 371 -18.34 -2.50 -19.75
CA LEU A 371 -17.66 -2.50 -21.03
C LEU A 371 -16.40 -3.33 -20.81
N THR A 372 -16.55 -4.64 -20.94
CA THR A 372 -15.44 -5.57 -21.07
C THR A 372 -14.85 -5.31 -22.42
N TRP A 373 -13.93 -4.36 -22.48
CA TRP A 373 -13.04 -4.29 -23.63
C TRP A 373 -12.25 -5.60 -23.64
N PRO A 374 -12.27 -6.38 -24.72
CA PRO A 374 -11.69 -7.73 -24.75
C PRO A 374 -10.19 -7.66 -24.92
N ILE A 375 -9.45 -7.12 -23.94
CA ILE A 375 -7.99 -7.14 -23.96
C ILE A 375 -7.42 -8.17 -22.98
N TRP A 376 -8.26 -8.75 -22.10
CA TRP A 376 -7.79 -9.79 -21.18
C TRP A 376 -8.86 -10.88 -21.02
N PRO A 377 -8.58 -12.11 -21.49
CA PRO A 377 -9.40 -13.26 -21.12
C PRO A 377 -9.28 -13.50 -19.60
N ASN A 378 -10.41 -13.85 -19.03
CA ASN A 378 -10.64 -14.12 -17.61
C ASN A 378 -9.44 -14.71 -16.85
N ALA A 379 -9.06 -14.06 -15.74
CA ALA A 379 -8.33 -14.69 -14.65
C ALA A 379 -9.29 -14.99 -13.49
#